data_f5e63aaef47f44c77cca8a534ea8352d
#
_entry.id   f5e63aaef47f44c77cca8a534ea8352d
#
_cell.length_a   1.000
_cell.length_b   1.000
_cell.length_c   1.000
_cell.angle_alpha   90.00
_cell.angle_beta   90.00
_cell.angle_gamma   90.00
#
_symmetry.space_group_name_H-M   'P 1'
#
loop_
_entity.id
_entity.type
_entity.pdbx_description
1 polymer ?
#
loop_
_entity_poly.entity_id
_entity_poly.type
_entity_poly.pdbx_seq_one_letter_code
_entity_poly.pdbx_strand_id
1 'polypeptide(L)'
;KSQLVEAVAAEEVLESSQENVERLLKGSVGDFAETVVAELVAGKEWTEINDRFYKTMAFGTGGLRGRTIGKVVTEAEQGAGGPLGRPEHPCVGTASMNYYNLGRAVQGFITYVKRDIVANGEDRKPVFVFAHDTRHFATEFAEYCCKVLVDLGCDAYLFDGPRSTPELSFAIRELNADAGVVLTASHNPPHDNGFKAYFSDGAQIVEPHAGSIIEEVNALEGESYEALPTEEQGSLTKLGATMDRKYMDRMKSLLLRPELLEDRSAK
;
A
#
# COMPACT_ATOMS: atom_id res chain seq x y z
N LYS A 1 27.57 -8.29 7.02
CA LYS A 1 28.04 -7.59 5.80
C LYS A 1 29.08 -8.43 5.04
N SER A 2 30.12 -9.00 5.68
CA SER A 2 31.15 -9.83 5.01
C SER A 2 30.53 -11.06 4.30
N GLN A 3 29.67 -11.81 4.99
CA GLN A 3 29.03 -13.01 4.43
C GLN A 3 28.20 -12.73 3.17
N LEU A 4 27.48 -11.59 3.10
CA LEU A 4 26.70 -11.20 1.93
C LEU A 4 27.63 -10.89 0.74
N VAL A 5 28.74 -10.20 0.98
CA VAL A 5 29.78 -9.92 -0.03
C VAL A 5 30.44 -11.21 -0.55
N GLU A 6 30.72 -12.15 0.37
CA GLU A 6 31.27 -13.48 0.00
C GLU A 6 30.27 -14.27 -0.85
N ALA A 7 28.96 -14.23 -0.51
CA ALA A 7 27.92 -14.88 -1.30
C ALA A 7 27.73 -14.27 -2.68
N VAL A 8 27.91 -12.97 -2.85
CA VAL A 8 27.92 -12.31 -4.17
C VAL A 8 29.14 -12.78 -4.98
N ALA A 9 30.34 -12.84 -4.37
CA ALA A 9 31.52 -13.32 -5.02
C ALA A 9 31.45 -14.81 -5.43
N ALA A 10 30.63 -15.58 -4.71
CA ALA A 10 30.33 -16.98 -5.03
C ALA A 10 29.16 -17.18 -6.01
N GLU A 11 28.59 -16.09 -6.54
CA GLU A 11 27.41 -16.08 -7.43
C GLU A 11 26.12 -16.68 -6.80
N GLU A 12 26.06 -16.79 -5.48
CA GLU A 12 24.87 -17.25 -4.75
C GLU A 12 23.85 -16.13 -4.56
N VAL A 13 24.32 -14.87 -4.46
CA VAL A 13 23.51 -13.65 -4.33
C VAL A 13 23.80 -12.73 -5.52
N LEU A 14 22.75 -12.12 -6.08
CA LEU A 14 22.87 -11.13 -7.14
C LEU A 14 23.48 -9.83 -6.63
N GLU A 15 24.33 -9.16 -7.41
CA GLU A 15 24.84 -7.82 -7.08
C GLU A 15 23.67 -6.84 -6.81
N SER A 16 22.63 -6.86 -7.65
CA SER A 16 21.44 -6.04 -7.46
C SER A 16 20.72 -6.31 -6.14
N SER A 17 20.74 -7.56 -5.66
CA SER A 17 20.17 -7.91 -4.34
C SER A 17 21.00 -7.30 -3.21
N GLN A 18 22.31 -7.33 -3.28
CA GLN A 18 23.16 -6.68 -2.28
C GLN A 18 22.93 -5.16 -2.26
N GLU A 19 22.94 -4.51 -3.44
CA GLU A 19 22.69 -3.06 -3.53
C GLU A 19 21.33 -2.66 -2.95
N ASN A 20 20.31 -3.48 -3.23
CA ASN A 20 18.96 -3.23 -2.72
C ASN A 20 18.82 -3.51 -1.21
N VAL A 21 19.55 -4.48 -0.66
CA VAL A 21 19.68 -4.65 0.81
C VAL A 21 20.27 -3.38 1.43
N GLU A 22 21.40 -2.90 0.90
CA GLU A 22 22.06 -1.69 1.42
C GLU A 22 21.14 -0.45 1.32
N ARG A 23 20.42 -0.31 0.20
CA ARG A 23 19.43 0.76 -0.02
C ARG A 23 18.30 0.70 1.02
N LEU A 24 17.70 -0.49 1.21
CA LEU A 24 16.62 -0.66 2.16
C LEU A 24 17.07 -0.35 3.57
N LEU A 25 18.22 -0.88 4.01
CA LEU A 25 18.76 -0.64 5.35
C LEU A 25 19.08 0.86 5.61
N LYS A 26 19.53 1.58 4.56
CA LYS A 26 19.76 3.03 4.66
C LYS A 26 18.44 3.81 4.79
N GLY A 27 17.38 3.36 4.11
CA GLY A 27 16.10 4.07 4.00
C GLY A 27 15.00 3.61 4.96
N SER A 28 15.24 2.55 5.74
CA SER A 28 14.30 2.02 6.73
C SER A 28 14.38 2.79 8.05
N VAL A 29 13.27 2.79 8.79
CA VAL A 29 13.19 3.35 10.15
C VAL A 29 13.41 2.25 11.19
N GLY A 30 14.29 2.50 12.16
CA GLY A 30 14.63 1.54 13.22
C GLY A 30 15.54 0.39 12.75
N ASP A 31 15.65 -0.64 13.56
CA ASP A 31 16.58 -1.78 13.42
C ASP A 31 15.91 -3.07 12.93
N PHE A 32 14.59 -3.07 12.77
CA PHE A 32 13.82 -4.26 12.37
C PHE A 32 14.30 -4.86 11.05
N ALA A 33 14.48 -4.02 10.03
CA ALA A 33 14.96 -4.47 8.73
C ALA A 33 16.38 -5.07 8.80
N GLU A 34 17.26 -4.48 9.62
CA GLU A 34 18.61 -4.99 9.85
C GLU A 34 18.58 -6.37 10.51
N THR A 35 17.72 -6.55 11.52
CA THR A 35 17.52 -7.82 12.21
C THR A 35 17.07 -8.91 11.25
N VAL A 36 16.05 -8.65 10.44
CA VAL A 36 15.54 -9.61 9.44
C VAL A 36 16.62 -10.00 8.43
N VAL A 37 17.34 -9.03 7.89
CA VAL A 37 18.43 -9.28 6.94
C VAL A 37 19.56 -10.08 7.60
N ALA A 38 19.88 -9.79 8.85
CA ALA A 38 20.92 -10.53 9.60
C ALA A 38 20.53 -12.00 9.78
N GLU A 39 19.26 -12.31 10.10
CA GLU A 39 18.75 -13.68 10.22
C GLU A 39 18.82 -14.43 8.89
N LEU A 40 18.38 -13.82 7.79
CA LEU A 40 18.45 -14.43 6.45
C LEU A 40 19.90 -14.73 6.04
N VAL A 41 20.83 -13.81 6.31
CA VAL A 41 22.25 -14.01 6.03
C VAL A 41 22.87 -15.09 6.92
N ALA A 42 22.53 -15.13 8.22
CA ALA A 42 23.00 -16.15 9.14
C ALA A 42 22.51 -17.56 8.75
N GLY A 43 21.25 -17.65 8.28
CA GLY A 43 20.66 -18.89 7.74
C GLY A 43 21.15 -19.27 6.34
N LYS A 44 21.92 -18.40 5.68
CA LYS A 44 22.33 -18.54 4.26
C LYS A 44 21.14 -18.70 3.31
N GLU A 45 20.05 -17.98 3.59
CA GLU A 45 18.83 -18.02 2.79
C GLU A 45 18.97 -17.18 1.50
N TRP A 46 19.99 -17.52 0.69
CA TRP A 46 20.39 -16.74 -0.49
C TRP A 46 19.28 -16.62 -1.54
N THR A 47 18.54 -17.71 -1.75
CA THR A 47 17.39 -17.70 -2.67
C THR A 47 16.30 -16.74 -2.21
N GLU A 48 16.01 -16.71 -0.90
CA GLU A 48 15.03 -15.80 -0.33
C GLU A 48 15.51 -14.34 -0.40
N ILE A 49 16.82 -14.10 -0.14
CA ILE A 49 17.42 -12.77 -0.32
C ILE A 49 17.28 -12.30 -1.76
N ASN A 50 17.58 -13.15 -2.75
CA ASN A 50 17.39 -12.80 -4.14
C ASN A 50 15.92 -12.52 -4.46
N ASP A 51 14.97 -13.38 -4.04
CA ASP A 51 13.53 -13.18 -4.26
C ASP A 51 13.01 -11.85 -3.68
N ARG A 52 13.56 -11.40 -2.54
CA ARG A 52 13.13 -10.19 -1.85
C ARG A 52 13.81 -8.91 -2.30
N PHE A 53 15.03 -9.03 -2.86
CA PHE A 53 15.88 -7.87 -3.11
C PHE A 53 16.38 -7.72 -4.56
N TYR A 54 16.05 -8.63 -5.50
CA TYR A 54 16.56 -8.57 -6.88
C TYR A 54 16.23 -7.27 -7.61
N LYS A 55 15.22 -6.54 -7.15
CA LYS A 55 14.82 -5.23 -7.66
C LYS A 55 14.14 -4.38 -6.57
N THR A 56 14.01 -3.09 -6.82
CA THR A 56 13.07 -2.24 -6.09
C THR A 56 11.68 -2.37 -6.72
N MET A 57 10.65 -2.50 -5.89
CA MET A 57 9.26 -2.53 -6.34
C MET A 57 8.94 -1.23 -7.06
N ALA A 58 8.57 -1.35 -8.33
CA ALA A 58 8.18 -0.21 -9.13
C ALA A 58 6.69 0.12 -8.88
N PHE A 59 6.38 1.39 -8.68
CA PHE A 59 5.03 1.88 -8.82
C PHE A 59 4.69 1.82 -10.32
N GLY A 60 3.99 0.75 -10.74
CA GLY A 60 3.58 0.57 -12.13
C GLY A 60 2.31 1.34 -12.45
N THR A 61 1.80 1.21 -13.68
CA THR A 61 0.53 1.80 -14.09
C THR A 61 -0.58 1.37 -13.11
N GLY A 62 -0.94 2.29 -12.21
CA GLY A 62 -2.00 2.11 -11.23
C GLY A 62 -1.60 1.53 -9.87
N GLY A 63 -0.30 1.34 -9.53
CA GLY A 63 0.10 1.01 -8.16
C GLY A 63 1.20 -0.04 -7.99
N LEU A 64 1.25 -0.64 -6.81
CA LEU A 64 2.19 -1.68 -6.41
C LEU A 64 1.50 -3.05 -6.32
N ARG A 65 2.25 -4.13 -6.49
CA ARG A 65 1.81 -5.50 -6.19
C ARG A 65 3.01 -6.36 -5.79
N GLY A 66 2.88 -7.11 -4.73
CA GLY A 66 3.90 -8.03 -4.28
C GLY A 66 3.45 -8.91 -3.13
N ARG A 67 4.34 -9.78 -2.75
CA ARG A 67 4.19 -10.72 -1.66
C ARG A 67 4.35 -9.99 -0.32
N THR A 68 3.53 -10.34 0.66
CA THR A 68 3.60 -9.81 2.04
C THR A 68 4.19 -10.81 3.03
N ILE A 69 4.24 -12.09 2.67
CA ILE A 69 4.81 -13.16 3.51
C ILE A 69 5.90 -13.85 2.69
N GLY A 70 7.13 -13.93 3.20
CA GLY A 70 8.25 -14.61 2.57
C GLY A 70 8.04 -16.12 2.43
N LYS A 71 8.81 -16.78 1.59
CA LYS A 71 8.87 -18.26 1.56
C LYS A 71 9.60 -18.78 2.78
N VAL A 72 10.64 -18.08 3.22
CA VAL A 72 11.28 -18.20 4.52
C VAL A 72 10.79 -17.05 5.38
N VAL A 73 10.29 -17.32 6.56
CA VAL A 73 9.86 -16.33 7.56
C VAL A 73 10.92 -16.32 8.66
N THR A 74 11.50 -15.16 8.92
CA THR A 74 12.50 -14.99 10.00
C THR A 74 11.83 -15.00 11.38
N GLU A 75 12.58 -15.20 12.45
CA GLU A 75 12.06 -15.13 13.83
C GLU A 75 11.53 -13.72 14.12
N ALA A 76 12.23 -12.69 13.66
CA ALA A 76 11.80 -11.31 13.79
C ALA A 76 10.48 -11.04 13.07
N GLU A 77 10.29 -11.55 11.85
CA GLU A 77 9.02 -11.40 11.11
C GLU A 77 7.89 -12.22 11.73
N GLN A 78 8.19 -13.43 12.23
CA GLN A 78 7.21 -14.28 12.89
C GLN A 78 6.65 -13.60 14.13
N GLY A 79 7.51 -13.02 14.97
CA GLY A 79 7.11 -12.38 16.22
C GLY A 79 6.20 -13.26 17.05
N ALA A 80 5.17 -12.69 17.65
CA ALA A 80 4.14 -13.43 18.38
C ALA A 80 3.12 -14.12 17.46
N GLY A 81 3.21 -13.91 16.15
CA GLY A 81 2.24 -14.34 15.17
C GLY A 81 1.03 -13.40 15.06
N GLY A 82 0.32 -13.52 13.97
CA GLY A 82 -0.83 -12.69 13.66
C GLY A 82 -2.12 -13.48 13.36
N PRO A 83 -3.21 -12.80 13.04
CA PRO A 83 -4.47 -13.43 12.69
C PRO A 83 -4.34 -14.47 11.58
N LEU A 84 -5.13 -15.56 11.67
CA LEU A 84 -5.15 -16.64 10.68
C LEU A 84 -3.79 -17.34 10.49
N GLY A 85 -2.91 -17.29 11.50
CA GLY A 85 -1.62 -17.98 11.48
C GLY A 85 -0.54 -17.30 10.62
N ARG A 86 -0.74 -16.05 10.20
CA ARG A 86 0.30 -15.27 9.51
C ARG A 86 1.40 -14.84 10.48
N PRO A 87 2.59 -14.47 9.98
CA PRO A 87 3.58 -13.75 10.76
C PRO A 87 3.00 -12.45 11.34
N GLU A 88 3.57 -11.95 12.41
CA GLU A 88 3.21 -10.65 12.99
C GLU A 88 3.53 -9.50 12.03
N HIS A 89 4.69 -9.58 11.37
CA HIS A 89 5.19 -8.53 10.49
C HIS A 89 5.25 -8.98 9.02
N PRO A 90 5.01 -8.06 8.06
CA PRO A 90 5.19 -8.36 6.65
C PRO A 90 6.67 -8.55 6.31
N CYS A 91 6.97 -9.33 5.28
CA CYS A 91 8.34 -9.65 4.90
C CYS A 91 9.11 -8.40 4.44
N VAL A 92 10.32 -8.27 4.99
CA VAL A 92 11.28 -7.21 4.62
C VAL A 92 11.86 -7.49 3.24
N GLY A 93 11.88 -6.47 2.38
CA GLY A 93 12.45 -6.58 1.04
C GLY A 93 12.06 -5.42 0.15
N THR A 94 12.92 -5.06 -0.79
CA THR A 94 12.63 -4.01 -1.77
C THR A 94 11.66 -4.46 -2.87
N ALA A 95 11.52 -5.77 -3.09
CA ALA A 95 10.57 -6.37 -4.04
C ALA A 95 9.29 -6.90 -3.38
N SER A 96 9.07 -6.61 -2.09
CA SER A 96 7.95 -7.11 -1.27
C SER A 96 6.97 -6.01 -0.89
N MET A 97 5.69 -6.37 -0.70
CA MET A 97 4.67 -5.47 -0.14
C MET A 97 4.86 -5.37 1.38
N ASN A 98 5.35 -4.24 1.84
CA ASN A 98 5.65 -3.95 3.24
C ASN A 98 5.57 -2.44 3.52
N TYR A 99 5.79 -2.05 4.77
CA TYR A 99 5.69 -0.65 5.18
C TYR A 99 6.71 0.25 4.47
N TYR A 100 7.94 -0.23 4.20
CA TYR A 100 8.96 0.51 3.46
C TYR A 100 8.47 0.93 2.07
N ASN A 101 7.95 0.00 1.28
CA ASN A 101 7.47 0.28 -0.07
C ASN A 101 6.15 1.06 -0.06
N LEU A 102 5.26 0.78 0.92
CA LEU A 102 4.01 1.54 1.10
C LEU A 102 4.28 2.97 1.53
N GLY A 103 5.20 3.18 2.47
CA GLY A 103 5.57 4.52 2.94
C GLY A 103 6.06 5.40 1.80
N ARG A 104 6.93 4.87 0.95
CA ARG A 104 7.40 5.57 -0.26
C ARG A 104 6.26 5.83 -1.25
N ALA A 105 5.41 4.83 -1.50
CA ALA A 105 4.32 4.95 -2.46
C ALA A 105 3.29 6.00 -2.04
N VAL A 106 2.87 5.99 -0.77
CA VAL A 106 1.87 6.94 -0.28
C VAL A 106 2.44 8.36 -0.21
N GLN A 107 3.69 8.54 0.20
CA GLN A 107 4.35 9.86 0.19
C GLN A 107 4.47 10.45 -1.22
N GLY A 108 4.94 9.67 -2.19
CA GLY A 108 5.02 10.11 -3.59
C GLY A 108 3.63 10.45 -4.16
N PHE A 109 2.62 9.66 -3.83
CA PHE A 109 1.25 9.92 -4.25
C PHE A 109 0.69 11.21 -3.62
N ILE A 110 0.93 11.45 -2.33
CA ILE A 110 0.56 12.70 -1.65
C ILE A 110 1.23 13.91 -2.32
N THR A 111 2.53 13.82 -2.58
CA THR A 111 3.31 14.89 -3.21
C THR A 111 2.72 15.25 -4.57
N TYR A 112 2.40 14.24 -5.38
CA TYR A 112 1.76 14.43 -6.67
C TYR A 112 0.40 15.13 -6.55
N VAL A 113 -0.50 14.63 -5.69
CA VAL A 113 -1.86 15.19 -5.52
C VAL A 113 -1.81 16.64 -5.00
N LYS A 114 -0.93 16.95 -4.04
CA LYS A 114 -0.71 18.32 -3.56
C LYS A 114 -0.28 19.26 -4.69
N ARG A 115 0.66 18.80 -5.52
CA ARG A 115 1.12 19.57 -6.68
C ARG A 115 0.00 19.80 -7.71
N ASP A 116 -0.83 18.80 -7.95
CA ASP A 116 -1.96 18.90 -8.87
C ASP A 116 -3.01 19.92 -8.39
N ILE A 117 -3.36 19.90 -7.10
CA ILE A 117 -4.27 20.86 -6.47
C ILE A 117 -3.75 22.28 -6.65
N VAL A 118 -2.47 22.53 -6.34
CA VAL A 118 -1.86 23.85 -6.51
C VAL A 118 -1.80 24.28 -7.98
N ALA A 119 -1.52 23.37 -8.89
CA ALA A 119 -1.49 23.63 -10.33
C ALA A 119 -2.88 24.04 -10.87
N ASN A 120 -3.95 23.56 -10.24
CA ASN A 120 -5.34 23.94 -10.55
C ASN A 120 -5.78 25.23 -9.85
N GLY A 121 -4.87 25.92 -9.13
CA GLY A 121 -5.13 27.19 -8.46
C GLY A 121 -5.89 27.06 -7.15
N GLU A 122 -5.91 25.89 -6.55
CA GLU A 122 -6.57 25.62 -5.28
C GLU A 122 -5.54 25.63 -4.13
N ASP A 123 -5.98 26.10 -2.95
CA ASP A 123 -5.20 26.08 -1.70
C ASP A 123 -6.04 25.40 -0.61
N ARG A 124 -5.98 24.09 -0.56
CA ARG A 124 -6.71 23.26 0.39
C ARG A 124 -5.99 21.95 0.68
N LYS A 125 -6.37 21.29 1.76
CA LYS A 125 -5.88 19.97 2.08
C LYS A 125 -6.40 18.93 1.04
N PRO A 126 -5.54 18.02 0.59
CA PRO A 126 -5.99 16.87 -0.21
C PRO A 126 -6.89 15.94 0.59
N VAL A 127 -7.86 15.33 -0.10
CA VAL A 127 -8.80 14.36 0.47
C VAL A 127 -8.60 13.00 -0.20
N PHE A 128 -8.39 11.96 0.60
CA PHE A 128 -8.19 10.60 0.11
C PHE A 128 -9.22 9.63 0.69
N VAL A 129 -9.60 8.61 -0.09
CA VAL A 129 -10.44 7.50 0.38
C VAL A 129 -9.67 6.20 0.33
N PHE A 130 -9.73 5.42 1.41
CA PHE A 130 -9.07 4.12 1.51
C PHE A 130 -10.08 3.00 1.72
N ALA A 131 -9.88 1.92 0.97
CA ALA A 131 -10.53 0.64 1.16
C ALA A 131 -9.48 -0.49 1.17
N HIS A 132 -9.86 -1.63 1.69
CA HIS A 132 -9.05 -2.84 1.65
C HIS A 132 -9.92 -4.08 1.48
N ASP A 133 -9.34 -5.17 1.03
CA ASP A 133 -9.97 -6.49 1.00
C ASP A 133 -9.65 -7.30 2.27
N THR A 134 -9.85 -8.61 2.23
CA THR A 134 -9.67 -9.52 3.37
C THR A 134 -8.30 -10.20 3.42
N ARG A 135 -7.32 -9.70 2.65
CA ARG A 135 -5.97 -10.27 2.57
C ARG A 135 -5.18 -10.01 3.84
N HIS A 136 -4.14 -10.83 4.04
CA HIS A 136 -3.16 -10.58 5.11
C HIS A 136 -2.60 -9.16 5.01
N PHE A 137 -2.50 -8.49 6.14
CA PHE A 137 -1.99 -7.11 6.30
C PHE A 137 -2.81 -6.02 5.60
N ALA A 138 -3.95 -6.31 4.94
CA ALA A 138 -4.66 -5.31 4.17
C ALA A 138 -5.20 -4.18 5.05
N THR A 139 -5.73 -4.50 6.23
CA THR A 139 -6.21 -3.51 7.22
C THR A 139 -5.07 -2.66 7.76
N GLU A 140 -4.01 -3.31 8.24
CA GLU A 140 -2.84 -2.65 8.83
C GLU A 140 -2.13 -1.73 7.81
N PHE A 141 -2.05 -2.16 6.57
CA PHE A 141 -1.51 -1.35 5.48
C PHE A 141 -2.37 -0.12 5.17
N ALA A 142 -3.71 -0.29 5.17
CA ALA A 142 -4.61 0.84 4.97
C ALA A 142 -4.51 1.86 6.12
N GLU A 143 -4.47 1.39 7.36
CA GLU A 143 -4.31 2.23 8.54
C GLU A 143 -2.96 2.96 8.54
N TYR A 144 -1.87 2.27 8.19
CA TYR A 144 -0.56 2.88 8.05
C TYR A 144 -0.54 3.99 6.99
N CYS A 145 -1.10 3.72 5.80
CA CYS A 145 -1.18 4.73 4.75
C CYS A 145 -2.01 5.94 5.18
N CYS A 146 -3.14 5.74 5.86
CA CYS A 146 -3.95 6.83 6.39
C CYS A 146 -3.21 7.63 7.45
N LYS A 147 -2.40 6.97 8.31
CA LYS A 147 -1.56 7.68 9.27
C LYS A 147 -0.56 8.61 8.58
N VAL A 148 0.15 8.11 7.56
CA VAL A 148 1.09 8.93 6.78
C VAL A 148 0.40 10.13 6.13
N LEU A 149 -0.81 9.93 5.58
CA LEU A 149 -1.63 10.99 5.00
C LEU A 149 -1.95 12.09 6.01
N VAL A 150 -2.47 11.69 7.18
CA VAL A 150 -2.83 12.62 8.26
C VAL A 150 -1.61 13.40 8.73
N ASP A 151 -0.52 12.71 9.02
CA ASP A 151 0.74 13.31 9.46
C ASP A 151 1.29 14.34 8.45
N LEU A 152 1.04 14.11 7.15
CA LEU A 152 1.45 14.99 6.07
C LEU A 152 0.37 16.02 5.64
N GLY A 153 -0.66 16.25 6.46
CA GLY A 153 -1.64 17.31 6.28
C GLY A 153 -2.72 17.01 5.25
N CYS A 154 -3.06 15.74 5.00
CA CYS A 154 -4.16 15.33 4.13
C CYS A 154 -5.32 14.77 4.95
N ASP A 155 -6.56 14.99 4.51
CA ASP A 155 -7.73 14.35 5.11
C ASP A 155 -7.92 12.96 4.51
N ALA A 156 -8.16 11.98 5.36
CA ALA A 156 -8.34 10.59 5.00
C ALA A 156 -9.73 10.06 5.42
N TYR A 157 -10.38 9.37 4.50
CA TYR A 157 -11.53 8.51 4.77
C TYR A 157 -11.09 7.05 4.66
N LEU A 158 -11.38 6.24 5.67
CA LEU A 158 -11.07 4.81 5.69
C LEU A 158 -12.31 4.00 5.99
N PHE A 159 -12.65 3.06 5.15
CA PHE A 159 -13.72 2.12 5.45
C PHE A 159 -13.44 1.34 6.73
N ASP A 160 -14.47 1.10 7.53
CA ASP A 160 -14.40 0.43 8.84
C ASP A 160 -14.18 -1.09 8.75
N GLY A 161 -14.15 -1.62 7.54
CA GLY A 161 -13.88 -3.01 7.22
C GLY A 161 -13.71 -3.21 5.72
N PRO A 162 -13.54 -4.46 5.25
CA PRO A 162 -13.32 -4.74 3.83
C PRO A 162 -14.47 -4.23 2.95
N ARG A 163 -14.11 -3.55 1.86
CA ARG A 163 -15.06 -3.08 0.83
C ARG A 163 -14.52 -3.34 -0.56
N SER A 164 -15.45 -3.39 -1.51
CA SER A 164 -15.13 -3.68 -2.90
C SER A 164 -14.49 -2.49 -3.62
N THR A 165 -13.68 -2.77 -4.62
CA THR A 165 -13.10 -1.73 -5.51
C THR A 165 -14.15 -0.82 -6.14
N PRO A 166 -15.31 -1.31 -6.64
CA PRO A 166 -16.38 -0.43 -7.15
C PRO A 166 -16.95 0.51 -6.10
N GLU A 167 -17.00 0.10 -4.84
CA GLU A 167 -17.49 0.94 -3.76
C GLU A 167 -16.49 2.04 -3.39
N LEU A 168 -15.16 1.74 -3.42
CA LEU A 168 -14.12 2.77 -3.31
C LEU A 168 -14.29 3.81 -4.42
N SER A 169 -14.41 3.37 -5.68
CA SER A 169 -14.62 4.26 -6.84
C SER A 169 -15.85 5.15 -6.68
N PHE A 170 -16.93 4.60 -6.14
CA PHE A 170 -18.14 5.37 -5.82
C PHE A 170 -17.88 6.39 -4.72
N ALA A 171 -17.23 5.98 -3.62
CA ALA A 171 -16.97 6.83 -2.47
C ALA A 171 -16.05 8.02 -2.80
N ILE A 172 -15.05 7.84 -3.67
CA ILE A 172 -14.20 8.94 -4.16
C ILE A 172 -15.07 10.05 -4.78
N ARG A 173 -15.97 9.70 -5.68
CA ARG A 173 -16.86 10.66 -6.34
C ARG A 173 -17.92 11.24 -5.42
N GLU A 174 -18.52 10.41 -4.56
CA GLU A 174 -19.56 10.82 -3.61
C GLU A 174 -19.03 11.83 -2.58
N LEU A 175 -17.76 11.71 -2.19
CA LEU A 175 -17.09 12.59 -1.23
C LEU A 175 -16.35 13.75 -1.88
N ASN A 176 -16.32 13.83 -3.23
CA ASN A 176 -15.49 14.75 -3.99
C ASN A 176 -14.01 14.68 -3.54
N ALA A 177 -13.52 13.48 -3.29
CA ALA A 177 -12.14 13.27 -2.90
C ALA A 177 -11.20 13.39 -4.11
N ASP A 178 -9.96 13.81 -3.86
CA ASP A 178 -8.95 14.01 -4.89
C ASP A 178 -8.40 12.68 -5.40
N ALA A 179 -8.34 11.69 -4.51
CA ALA A 179 -7.74 10.40 -4.82
C ALA A 179 -8.28 9.29 -3.90
N GLY A 180 -7.94 8.06 -4.24
CA GLY A 180 -8.22 6.92 -3.38
C GLY A 180 -7.28 5.75 -3.60
N VAL A 181 -7.30 4.82 -2.66
CA VAL A 181 -6.48 3.61 -2.70
C VAL A 181 -7.28 2.41 -2.24
N VAL A 182 -7.15 1.30 -2.94
CA VAL A 182 -7.58 0.00 -2.42
C VAL A 182 -6.39 -0.94 -2.22
N LEU A 183 -6.24 -1.45 -0.99
CA LEU A 183 -5.24 -2.46 -0.65
C LEU A 183 -5.80 -3.82 -1.05
N THR A 184 -5.35 -4.33 -2.21
CA THR A 184 -5.81 -5.60 -2.78
C THR A 184 -4.86 -6.12 -3.85
N ALA A 185 -4.71 -7.42 -3.94
CA ALA A 185 -4.06 -8.11 -5.06
C ALA A 185 -5.08 -8.90 -5.92
N SER A 186 -6.36 -8.49 -5.92
CA SER A 186 -7.42 -9.08 -6.75
C SER A 186 -7.63 -10.57 -6.46
N HIS A 187 -7.25 -11.46 -7.38
CA HIS A 187 -7.42 -12.91 -7.33
C HIS A 187 -6.12 -13.67 -7.00
N ASN A 188 -5.02 -12.97 -6.71
CA ASN A 188 -3.78 -13.61 -6.29
C ASN A 188 -3.95 -14.34 -4.92
N PRO A 189 -3.05 -15.25 -4.54
CA PRO A 189 -3.05 -15.88 -3.23
C PRO A 189 -3.10 -14.86 -2.07
N PRO A 190 -3.59 -15.24 -0.87
CA PRO A 190 -3.81 -14.31 0.24
C PRO A 190 -2.53 -13.68 0.82
N HIS A 191 -1.38 -14.25 0.56
CA HIS A 191 -0.06 -13.71 0.95
C HIS A 191 0.47 -12.63 -0.01
N ASP A 192 -0.22 -12.37 -1.12
CA ASP A 192 0.05 -11.22 -1.97
C ASP A 192 -0.86 -10.06 -1.57
N ASN A 193 -0.36 -8.83 -1.70
CA ASN A 193 -1.17 -7.64 -1.58
C ASN A 193 -0.76 -6.62 -2.64
N GLY A 194 -1.48 -5.52 -2.73
CA GLY A 194 -1.22 -4.45 -3.68
C GLY A 194 -1.78 -3.13 -3.19
N PHE A 195 -1.22 -2.06 -3.71
CA PHE A 195 -1.66 -0.69 -3.53
C PHE A 195 -2.16 -0.21 -4.88
N LYS A 196 -3.46 -0.16 -5.09
CA LYS A 196 -4.06 0.33 -6.34
C LYS A 196 -4.56 1.75 -6.14
N ALA A 197 -4.02 2.68 -6.92
CA ALA A 197 -4.32 4.10 -6.83
C ALA A 197 -5.41 4.51 -7.83
N TYR A 198 -6.27 5.42 -7.37
CA TYR A 198 -7.41 5.98 -8.10
C TYR A 198 -7.38 7.50 -8.02
N PHE A 199 -7.91 8.19 -9.05
CA PHE A 199 -7.98 9.65 -9.06
C PHE A 199 -9.41 10.15 -8.80
N SER A 200 -9.62 11.47 -8.83
CA SER A 200 -10.87 12.13 -8.45
C SER A 200 -12.11 11.68 -9.25
N ASP A 201 -11.93 11.17 -10.47
CA ASP A 201 -12.98 10.59 -11.28
C ASP A 201 -13.43 9.19 -10.82
N GLY A 202 -12.74 8.62 -9.83
CA GLY A 202 -12.96 7.27 -9.32
C GLY A 202 -12.41 6.16 -10.23
N ALA A 203 -11.65 6.49 -11.28
CA ALA A 203 -10.97 5.53 -12.13
C ALA A 203 -9.56 5.22 -11.63
N GLN A 204 -9.07 4.02 -11.93
CA GLN A 204 -7.68 3.66 -11.65
C GLN A 204 -6.74 4.58 -12.44
N ILE A 205 -5.68 5.04 -11.78
CA ILE A 205 -4.71 5.97 -12.35
C ILE A 205 -4.07 5.39 -13.61
N VAL A 206 -4.01 6.23 -14.65
CA VAL A 206 -3.37 5.98 -15.94
C VAL A 206 -2.48 7.17 -16.31
N GLU A 207 -1.77 7.08 -17.44
CA GLU A 207 -1.00 8.21 -17.95
C GLU A 207 -1.89 9.44 -18.25
N PRO A 208 -1.42 10.67 -18.02
CA PRO A 208 -0.04 11.04 -17.61
C PRO A 208 0.19 11.00 -16.09
N HIS A 209 -0.82 10.80 -15.27
CA HIS A 209 -0.72 10.82 -13.81
C HIS A 209 0.19 9.71 -13.27
N ALA A 210 0.14 8.51 -13.86
CA ALA A 210 0.93 7.37 -13.43
C ALA A 210 2.43 7.66 -13.50
N GLY A 211 2.92 8.19 -14.62
CA GLY A 211 4.33 8.54 -14.81
C GLY A 211 4.82 9.56 -13.79
N SER A 212 4.03 10.62 -13.55
CA SER A 212 4.39 11.66 -12.59
C SER A 212 4.41 11.14 -11.15
N ILE A 213 3.51 10.25 -10.76
CA ILE A 213 3.54 9.61 -9.43
C ILE A 213 4.78 8.71 -9.30
N ILE A 214 5.12 7.95 -10.35
CA ILE A 214 6.32 7.12 -10.39
C ILE A 214 7.57 7.96 -10.15
N GLU A 215 7.68 9.13 -10.77
CA GLU A 215 8.79 10.06 -10.58
C GLU A 215 8.91 10.50 -9.11
N GLU A 216 7.80 10.90 -8.47
CA GLU A 216 7.79 11.30 -7.06
C GLU A 216 8.18 10.14 -6.13
N VAL A 217 7.67 8.92 -6.36
CA VAL A 217 8.03 7.73 -5.58
C VAL A 217 9.50 7.36 -5.72
N ASN A 218 10.05 7.48 -6.94
CA ASN A 218 11.45 7.16 -7.22
C ASN A 218 12.43 8.20 -6.66
N ALA A 219 11.99 9.44 -6.45
CA ALA A 219 12.78 10.48 -5.81
C ALA A 219 12.99 10.24 -4.30
N LEU A 220 12.19 9.39 -3.67
CA LEU A 220 12.30 9.08 -2.25
C LEU A 220 13.37 8.02 -1.99
N GLU A 221 14.31 8.33 -1.10
CA GLU A 221 15.38 7.39 -0.71
C GLU A 221 14.91 6.31 0.28
N GLY A 222 13.86 6.60 1.09
CA GLY A 222 13.36 5.71 2.12
C GLY A 222 11.91 5.98 2.50
N GLU A 223 11.47 5.32 3.57
CA GLU A 223 10.10 5.43 4.11
C GLU A 223 9.92 6.56 5.13
N SER A 224 11.02 7.11 5.63
CA SER A 224 10.99 8.15 6.66
C SER A 224 10.39 9.46 6.13
N TYR A 225 9.64 10.12 6.99
CA TYR A 225 9.08 11.46 6.76
C TYR A 225 9.03 12.23 8.07
N GLU A 226 8.90 13.52 7.98
CA GLU A 226 8.68 14.40 9.12
C GLU A 226 7.20 14.79 9.19
N ALA A 227 6.55 14.42 10.31
CA ALA A 227 5.15 14.78 10.51
C ALA A 227 5.02 16.29 10.70
N LEU A 228 3.98 16.88 10.12
CA LEU A 228 3.63 18.28 10.34
C LEU A 228 3.22 18.52 11.80
N PRO A 229 3.31 19.77 12.30
CA PRO A 229 2.70 20.16 13.57
C PRO A 229 1.22 19.72 13.64
N THR A 230 0.74 19.35 14.82
CA THR A 230 -0.59 18.76 15.00
C THR A 230 -1.73 19.64 14.41
N GLU A 231 -1.60 20.96 14.49
CA GLU A 231 -2.54 21.93 13.94
C GLU A 231 -2.58 21.98 12.41
N GLU A 232 -1.54 21.49 11.75
CA GLU A 232 -1.43 21.42 10.29
C GLU A 232 -1.79 20.04 9.75
N GLN A 233 -1.80 19.03 10.61
CA GLN A 233 -2.16 17.65 10.24
C GLN A 233 -3.58 17.58 9.68
N GLY A 234 -3.85 16.51 8.94
CA GLY A 234 -5.18 16.20 8.44
C GLY A 234 -6.06 15.51 9.47
N SER A 235 -7.15 14.98 9.01
CA SER A 235 -8.11 14.21 9.82
C SER A 235 -8.33 12.80 9.27
N LEU A 236 -8.71 11.85 10.14
CA LEU A 236 -9.12 10.51 9.74
C LEU A 236 -10.60 10.31 10.09
N THR A 237 -11.42 10.02 9.08
CA THR A 237 -12.84 9.70 9.23
C THR A 237 -13.11 8.26 8.81
N LYS A 238 -13.77 7.48 9.66
CA LYS A 238 -14.20 6.11 9.29
C LYS A 238 -15.49 6.16 8.47
N LEU A 239 -15.51 5.39 7.37
CA LEU A 239 -16.70 5.15 6.55
C LEU A 239 -17.31 3.79 6.91
N GLY A 240 -18.63 3.73 6.97
CA GLY A 240 -19.36 2.51 7.30
C GLY A 240 -20.73 2.50 6.65
N ALA A 241 -21.70 1.91 7.34
CA ALA A 241 -23.04 1.60 6.86
C ALA A 241 -23.78 2.77 6.15
N THR A 242 -23.44 4.02 6.43
CA THR A 242 -24.04 5.16 5.72
C THR A 242 -23.55 5.26 4.27
N MET A 243 -22.25 5.03 4.05
CA MET A 243 -21.69 4.98 2.70
C MET A 243 -22.18 3.73 1.96
N ASP A 244 -22.21 2.58 2.64
CA ASP A 244 -22.74 1.33 2.08
C ASP A 244 -24.18 1.51 1.56
N ARG A 245 -25.06 2.18 2.32
CA ARG A 245 -26.43 2.48 1.88
C ARG A 245 -26.46 3.34 0.61
N LYS A 246 -25.69 4.42 0.56
CA LYS A 246 -25.60 5.28 -0.62
C LYS A 246 -25.14 4.50 -1.85
N TYR A 247 -24.11 3.67 -1.67
CA TYR A 247 -23.62 2.81 -2.75
C TYR A 247 -24.69 1.82 -3.22
N MET A 248 -25.36 1.12 -2.29
CA MET A 248 -26.41 0.16 -2.61
C MET A 248 -27.61 0.82 -3.28
N ASP A 249 -28.01 2.01 -2.86
CA ASP A 249 -29.10 2.76 -3.50
C ASP A 249 -28.72 3.20 -4.93
N ARG A 250 -27.45 3.59 -5.13
CA ARG A 250 -26.94 3.83 -6.48
C ARG A 250 -26.97 2.57 -7.34
N MET A 251 -26.55 1.42 -6.80
CA MET A 251 -26.58 0.14 -7.52
C MET A 251 -28.02 -0.25 -7.89
N LYS A 252 -28.97 -0.11 -6.98
CA LYS A 252 -30.40 -0.37 -7.28
C LYS A 252 -30.91 0.51 -8.41
N SER A 253 -30.54 1.79 -8.44
CA SER A 253 -30.97 2.72 -9.50
C SER A 253 -30.46 2.38 -10.88
N LEU A 254 -29.42 1.53 -10.99
CA LEU A 254 -28.83 1.06 -12.25
C LEU A 254 -29.40 -0.27 -12.74
N LEU A 255 -30.26 -0.92 -11.93
CA LEU A 255 -30.88 -2.18 -12.33
C LEU A 255 -31.87 -1.96 -13.48
N LEU A 256 -31.67 -2.68 -14.58
CA LEU A 256 -32.55 -2.62 -15.73
C LEU A 256 -33.89 -3.33 -15.49
N ARG A 257 -33.91 -4.31 -14.57
CA ARG A 257 -35.07 -5.17 -14.31
C ARG A 257 -35.16 -5.46 -12.80
N PRO A 258 -35.47 -4.45 -11.98
CA PRO A 258 -35.51 -4.59 -10.52
C PRO A 258 -36.60 -5.58 -10.06
N GLU A 259 -37.69 -5.71 -10.82
CA GLU A 259 -38.78 -6.64 -10.55
C GLU A 259 -38.36 -8.09 -10.46
N LEU A 260 -37.26 -8.49 -11.12
CA LEU A 260 -36.74 -9.85 -11.04
C LEU A 260 -36.11 -10.19 -9.67
N LEU A 261 -35.85 -9.19 -8.84
CA LEU A 261 -35.30 -9.37 -7.50
C LEU A 261 -36.41 -9.51 -6.46
N GLU A 262 -37.62 -8.96 -6.71
CA GLU A 262 -38.75 -9.00 -5.79
C GLU A 262 -39.33 -10.42 -5.63
N ASP A 263 -39.30 -11.23 -6.68
CA ASP A 263 -39.84 -12.59 -6.72
C ASP A 263 -38.89 -13.68 -6.15
N ARG A 264 -37.66 -13.31 -5.80
CA ARG A 264 -36.68 -14.25 -5.26
C ARG A 264 -36.36 -13.91 -3.82
N SER A 265 -37.27 -14.25 -2.91
CA SER A 265 -36.87 -14.50 -1.52
C SER A 265 -35.76 -15.55 -1.56
N ALA A 266 -34.54 -15.16 -1.19
CA ALA A 266 -33.41 -16.09 -1.10
C ALA A 266 -33.82 -17.30 -0.27
N LYS A 267 -33.85 -18.47 -0.89
CA LYS A 267 -33.93 -19.75 -0.21
C LYS A 267 -32.53 -20.18 0.18
#